data_4b5c15b49627625fe576d67a8a2f8952
#
_entry.id   4b5c15b49627625fe576d67a8a2f8952
#
_cell.length_a   1.000
_cell.length_b   1.000
_cell.length_c   1.000
_cell.angle_alpha   90.00
_cell.angle_beta   90.00
_cell.angle_gamma   90.00
#
_symmetry.space_group_name_H-M   'P 1'
#
loop_
_entity.id
_entity.type
_entity.pdbx_description
1 polymer ?
#
loop_
_entity_poly.entity_id
_entity_poly.type
_entity_poly.pdbx_seq_one_letter_code
_entity_poly.pdbx_strand_id
1 'polypeptide(L)'
;IDDNANGILFVTDGEKRLCGAVSDGDIRRWILKTGVITAEIKSLMNPQPKYILENESLNPYTYMRKYSIHALPIVDSCMRIKDILLVDNQKMELDKDKGGLENVTVVIMAGGKGTRLYPYTKILPKPLIPIGDIPIVERIINYFHEYNITDFIMTVNYRKNMIKSYFSEIDKDYEIEYVEEDKPLGTAGSIKLINRQFDQPLFVANCDSLIRADYTELFRFHKRSGNAITIVSAMKNDIIPYGVVY
;
A
#
# COMPACT_ATOMS: atom_id res chain seq x y z
N ILE A 1 -22.47 -3.58 11.73
CA ILE A 1 -21.11 -3.07 11.47
C ILE A 1 -20.15 -4.26 11.31
N ASP A 2 -20.22 -5.24 12.18
CA ASP A 2 -19.35 -6.44 12.12
C ASP A 2 -19.56 -7.24 10.83
N ASP A 3 -20.80 -7.40 10.36
CA ASP A 3 -21.13 -8.14 9.13
C ASP A 3 -20.57 -7.48 7.86
N ASN A 4 -20.30 -6.16 7.91
CA ASN A 4 -19.80 -5.39 6.78
C ASN A 4 -18.26 -5.33 6.67
N ALA A 5 -17.52 -5.73 7.68
CA ALA A 5 -16.05 -5.64 7.77
C ALA A 5 -15.44 -4.24 7.54
N ASN A 6 -16.25 -3.21 7.27
CA ASN A 6 -15.81 -1.85 6.92
C ASN A 6 -15.87 -0.85 8.08
N GLY A 7 -16.38 -1.26 9.25
CA GLY A 7 -16.40 -0.47 10.47
C GLY A 7 -17.23 0.82 10.43
N ILE A 8 -18.06 1.04 9.39
CA ILE A 8 -18.91 2.22 9.22
C ILE A 8 -20.23 1.89 8.53
N LEU A 9 -21.29 2.57 8.96
CA LEU A 9 -22.62 2.52 8.35
C LEU A 9 -23.09 3.94 8.02
N PHE A 10 -23.78 4.10 6.89
CA PHE A 10 -24.46 5.34 6.53
C PHE A 10 -25.95 5.26 6.89
N VAL A 11 -26.42 6.28 7.57
CA VAL A 11 -27.81 6.40 8.03
C VAL A 11 -28.59 7.19 6.99
N THR A 12 -29.71 6.62 6.55
CA THR A 12 -30.61 7.27 5.59
C THR A 12 -32.02 7.40 6.14
N ASP A 13 -32.80 8.30 5.57
CA ASP A 13 -34.24 8.37 5.79
C ASP A 13 -35.00 7.40 4.89
N GLY A 14 -36.37 7.45 4.95
CA GLY A 14 -37.23 6.59 4.14
C GLY A 14 -37.10 6.81 2.63
N GLU A 15 -36.55 7.92 2.18
CA GLU A 15 -36.26 8.23 0.77
C GLU A 15 -34.82 7.99 0.34
N LYS A 16 -34.05 7.27 1.18
CA LYS A 16 -32.63 6.95 0.98
C LYS A 16 -31.71 8.19 0.96
N ARG A 17 -32.11 9.31 1.56
CA ARG A 17 -31.27 10.49 1.70
C ARG A 17 -30.28 10.30 2.86
N LEU A 18 -29.04 10.69 2.65
CA LEU A 18 -27.97 10.61 3.66
C LEU A 18 -28.28 11.53 4.85
N CYS A 19 -28.47 10.96 6.03
CA CYS A 19 -28.74 11.66 7.28
C CYS A 19 -27.58 11.67 8.25
N GLY A 20 -26.66 10.70 8.12
CA GLY A 20 -25.53 10.60 9.04
C GLY A 20 -24.66 9.39 8.75
N ALA A 21 -23.63 9.22 9.56
CA ALA A 21 -22.77 8.05 9.57
C ALA A 21 -22.50 7.58 11.00
N VAL A 22 -22.32 6.29 11.19
CA VAL A 22 -21.98 5.65 12.48
C VAL A 22 -20.78 4.75 12.27
N SER A 23 -19.75 4.97 13.03
CA SER A 23 -18.55 4.12 13.08
C SER A 23 -18.47 3.35 14.39
N ASP A 24 -17.61 2.31 14.43
CA ASP A 24 -17.28 1.61 15.68
C ASP A 24 -16.79 2.58 16.77
N GLY A 25 -16.04 3.61 16.36
CA GLY A 25 -15.59 4.65 17.26
C GLY A 25 -16.74 5.46 17.88
N ASP A 26 -17.81 5.72 17.14
CA ASP A 26 -18.98 6.46 17.64
C ASP A 26 -19.74 5.63 18.66
N ILE A 27 -19.94 4.34 18.40
CA ILE A 27 -20.56 3.39 19.32
C ILE A 27 -19.73 3.28 20.60
N ARG A 28 -18.42 3.11 20.49
CA ARG A 28 -17.52 3.01 21.65
C ARG A 28 -17.56 4.26 22.50
N ARG A 29 -17.48 5.45 21.89
CA ARG A 29 -17.57 6.74 22.59
C ARG A 29 -18.90 6.90 23.33
N TRP A 30 -20.00 6.48 22.68
CA TRP A 30 -21.32 6.51 23.30
C TRP A 30 -21.37 5.64 24.55
N ILE A 31 -20.92 4.39 24.45
CA ILE A 31 -20.91 3.44 25.61
C ILE A 31 -20.05 3.99 26.76
N LEU A 32 -18.86 4.49 26.43
CA LEU A 32 -17.96 5.07 27.46
C LEU A 32 -18.56 6.30 28.15
N LYS A 33 -19.31 7.10 27.40
CA LYS A 33 -19.91 8.34 27.96
C LYS A 33 -21.19 8.07 28.75
N THR A 34 -22.01 7.12 28.37
CA THR A 34 -23.36 6.92 28.92
C THR A 34 -23.49 5.66 29.73
N GLY A 35 -22.60 4.67 29.55
CA GLY A 35 -22.71 3.34 30.17
C GLY A 35 -23.86 2.49 29.57
N VAL A 36 -24.52 2.96 28.52
CA VAL A 36 -25.73 2.34 27.96
C VAL A 36 -25.43 1.82 26.54
N ILE A 37 -25.85 0.57 26.29
CA ILE A 37 -25.67 -0.09 24.99
C ILE A 37 -26.80 0.27 24.01
N THR A 38 -28.01 0.57 24.55
CA THR A 38 -29.17 0.91 23.73
C THR A 38 -29.30 2.43 23.56
N ALA A 39 -29.37 2.87 22.28
CA ALA A 39 -29.58 4.27 21.94
C ALA A 39 -30.32 4.40 20.62
N GLU A 40 -31.04 5.51 20.44
CA GLU A 40 -31.51 5.88 19.11
C GLU A 40 -30.32 6.27 18.23
N ILE A 41 -30.33 5.83 16.99
CA ILE A 41 -29.23 6.05 16.04
C ILE A 41 -28.88 7.54 15.90
N LYS A 42 -29.88 8.42 15.97
CA LYS A 42 -29.71 9.87 15.90
C LYS A 42 -28.83 10.45 17.01
N SER A 43 -28.79 9.79 18.17
CA SER A 43 -28.04 10.27 19.35
C SER A 43 -26.55 9.95 19.25
N LEU A 44 -26.18 8.95 18.45
CA LEU A 44 -24.79 8.49 18.34
C LEU A 44 -24.16 8.72 16.95
N MET A 45 -24.97 8.95 15.92
CA MET A 45 -24.46 9.18 14.57
C MET A 45 -23.76 10.55 14.45
N ASN A 46 -22.78 10.62 13.56
CA ASN A 46 -22.28 11.88 13.05
C ASN A 46 -23.31 12.46 12.05
N PRO A 47 -23.95 13.59 12.33
CA PRO A 47 -24.98 14.16 11.46
C PRO A 47 -24.41 14.91 10.24
N GLN A 48 -23.09 15.06 10.15
CA GLN A 48 -22.38 15.73 9.07
C GLN A 48 -21.31 14.81 8.45
N PRO A 49 -21.67 13.67 7.87
CA PRO A 49 -20.73 12.78 7.24
C PRO A 49 -20.12 13.47 6.00
N LYS A 50 -18.90 13.09 5.66
CA LYS A 50 -18.30 13.52 4.41
C LYS A 50 -18.97 12.76 3.26
N TYR A 51 -19.25 13.47 2.16
CA TYR A 51 -19.82 12.93 0.93
C TYR A 51 -19.29 13.72 -0.28
N ILE A 52 -19.54 13.22 -1.47
CA ILE A 52 -19.37 13.95 -2.74
C ILE A 52 -20.64 13.87 -3.57
N LEU A 53 -20.86 14.89 -4.40
CA LEU A 53 -21.97 14.88 -5.38
C LEU A 53 -21.54 14.07 -6.61
N GLU A 54 -22.49 13.34 -7.22
CA GLU A 54 -22.23 12.51 -8.42
C GLU A 54 -21.67 13.29 -9.61
N ASN A 55 -21.97 14.59 -9.69
CA ASN A 55 -21.52 15.49 -10.78
C ASN A 55 -20.30 16.37 -10.38
N GLU A 56 -19.69 16.10 -9.25
CA GLU A 56 -18.55 16.89 -8.79
C GLU A 56 -17.26 16.37 -9.44
N SER A 57 -16.51 17.27 -10.10
CA SER A 57 -15.23 16.95 -10.76
C SER A 57 -14.08 16.76 -9.76
N LEU A 58 -14.36 16.18 -8.62
CA LEU A 58 -13.39 15.96 -7.56
C LEU A 58 -12.97 14.48 -7.57
N ASN A 59 -11.67 14.22 -7.52
CA ASN A 59 -11.20 12.84 -7.40
C ASN A 59 -11.56 12.30 -6.00
N PRO A 60 -12.45 11.29 -5.90
CA PRO A 60 -12.95 10.79 -4.63
C PRO A 60 -11.84 10.25 -3.73
N TYR A 61 -10.85 9.57 -4.29
CA TYR A 61 -9.77 8.96 -3.52
C TYR A 61 -8.83 10.02 -2.91
N THR A 62 -8.59 11.13 -3.64
CA THR A 62 -7.84 12.27 -3.10
C THR A 62 -8.59 12.91 -1.94
N TYR A 63 -9.92 13.02 -2.06
CA TYR A 63 -10.79 13.52 -0.99
C TYR A 63 -10.76 12.60 0.24
N MET A 64 -10.90 11.27 0.03
CA MET A 64 -10.85 10.27 1.10
C MET A 64 -9.51 10.30 1.84
N ARG A 65 -8.40 10.44 1.11
CA ARG A 65 -7.05 10.55 1.68
C ARG A 65 -6.90 11.83 2.52
N LYS A 66 -7.35 12.97 1.97
CA LYS A 66 -7.28 14.28 2.68
C LYS A 66 -7.97 14.25 4.03
N TYR A 67 -9.09 13.54 4.13
CA TYR A 67 -9.88 13.47 5.36
C TYR A 67 -9.72 12.17 6.15
N SER A 68 -8.79 11.28 5.74
CA SER A 68 -8.50 9.99 6.38
C SER A 68 -9.76 9.13 6.58
N ILE A 69 -10.64 9.08 5.56
CA ILE A 69 -11.88 8.30 5.58
C ILE A 69 -11.76 7.07 4.68
N HIS A 70 -12.34 5.96 5.12
CA HIS A 70 -12.28 4.67 4.44
C HIS A 70 -13.52 4.34 3.61
N ALA A 71 -14.61 5.08 3.83
CA ALA A 71 -15.84 4.95 3.07
C ALA A 71 -16.39 6.33 2.74
N LEU A 72 -16.81 6.54 1.49
CA LEU A 72 -17.28 7.82 0.99
C LEU A 72 -18.57 7.62 0.18
N PRO A 73 -19.73 8.11 0.64
CA PRO A 73 -20.96 8.04 -0.12
C PRO A 73 -20.94 9.07 -1.26
N ILE A 74 -21.41 8.62 -2.42
CA ILE A 74 -21.73 9.46 -3.58
C ILE A 74 -23.21 9.71 -3.54
N VAL A 75 -23.63 10.98 -3.56
CA VAL A 75 -25.03 11.38 -3.48
C VAL A 75 -25.45 12.20 -4.67
N ASP A 76 -26.75 12.15 -5.01
CA ASP A 76 -27.35 13.04 -5.99
C ASP A 76 -27.66 14.43 -5.39
N SER A 77 -28.19 15.34 -6.22
CA SER A 77 -28.58 16.70 -5.79
C SER A 77 -29.68 16.72 -4.71
N CYS A 78 -30.40 15.61 -4.51
CA CYS A 78 -31.39 15.42 -3.45
C CYS A 78 -30.82 14.70 -2.21
N MET A 79 -29.50 14.56 -2.11
CA MET A 79 -28.81 13.85 -1.03
C MET A 79 -29.08 12.34 -0.96
N ARG A 80 -29.62 11.71 -2.02
CA ARG A 80 -29.84 10.27 -2.06
C ARG A 80 -28.54 9.56 -2.38
N ILE A 81 -28.23 8.53 -1.61
CA ILE A 81 -27.04 7.71 -1.84
C ILE A 81 -27.20 6.94 -3.15
N LYS A 82 -26.30 7.17 -4.09
CA LYS A 82 -26.21 6.46 -5.37
C LYS A 82 -25.19 5.34 -5.31
N ASP A 83 -24.07 5.59 -4.63
CA ASP A 83 -22.99 4.61 -4.50
C ASP A 83 -22.20 4.88 -3.21
N ILE A 84 -21.43 3.90 -2.78
CA ILE A 84 -20.51 4.04 -1.64
C ILE A 84 -19.14 3.55 -2.08
N LEU A 85 -18.22 4.48 -2.19
CA LEU A 85 -16.82 4.14 -2.44
C LEU A 85 -16.17 3.69 -1.15
N LEU A 86 -15.62 2.49 -1.17
CA LEU A 86 -14.80 1.96 -0.09
C LEU A 86 -13.32 2.08 -0.49
N VAL A 87 -12.46 2.42 0.44
CA VAL A 87 -11.04 2.19 0.28
C VAL A 87 -10.83 0.68 0.38
N ASP A 88 -11.13 -0.02 -0.70
CA ASP A 88 -10.65 -1.37 -0.87
C ASP A 88 -9.16 -1.27 -1.22
N ASN A 89 -8.32 -1.83 -0.36
CA ASN A 89 -6.88 -1.91 -0.61
C ASN A 89 -6.54 -2.67 -1.91
N GLN A 90 -7.53 -3.29 -2.54
CA GLN A 90 -7.39 -4.03 -3.81
C GLN A 90 -7.79 -3.21 -5.05
N LYS A 91 -8.54 -2.11 -4.92
CA LYS A 91 -9.05 -1.30 -6.05
C LYS A 91 -8.60 0.16 -6.05
N MET A 92 -7.47 0.49 -5.44
CA MET A 92 -6.78 1.70 -5.85
C MET A 92 -6.12 1.45 -7.22
N GLU A 93 -6.92 1.26 -8.25
CA GLU A 93 -6.55 1.73 -9.57
C GLU A 93 -6.52 3.26 -9.46
N LEU A 94 -5.40 3.76 -8.98
CA LEU A 94 -4.98 5.12 -9.21
C LEU A 94 -5.13 5.34 -10.72
N ASP A 95 -5.76 6.43 -11.13
CA ASP A 95 -5.53 7.05 -12.44
C ASP A 95 -4.03 7.37 -12.45
N LYS A 96 -3.26 6.36 -12.81
CA LYS A 96 -1.81 6.39 -12.78
C LYS A 96 -1.40 7.10 -14.06
N ASP A 97 -0.96 8.34 -13.93
CA ASP A 97 -0.02 8.88 -14.90
C ASP A 97 1.25 8.02 -14.77
N LYS A 98 1.20 6.82 -15.40
CA LYS A 98 2.23 5.78 -15.32
C LYS A 98 3.48 6.14 -16.13
N GLY A 99 3.62 7.38 -16.61
CA GLY A 99 4.74 7.84 -17.42
C GLY A 99 5.85 8.51 -16.63
N GLY A 100 7.04 8.56 -17.25
CA GLY A 100 8.18 9.34 -16.77
C GLY A 100 9.15 8.61 -15.85
N LEU A 101 9.04 7.28 -15.72
CA LEU A 101 9.99 6.45 -14.96
C LEU A 101 10.78 5.45 -15.83
N GLU A 102 10.74 5.57 -17.15
CA GLU A 102 11.38 4.65 -18.10
C GLU A 102 12.92 4.58 -17.93
N ASN A 103 13.52 5.66 -17.42
CA ASN A 103 14.98 5.74 -17.19
C ASN A 103 15.35 5.63 -15.71
N VAL A 104 14.45 5.11 -14.88
CA VAL A 104 14.67 4.95 -13.44
C VAL A 104 15.05 3.51 -13.15
N THR A 105 16.13 3.33 -12.39
CA THR A 105 16.59 2.01 -11.95
C THR A 105 15.96 1.64 -10.61
N VAL A 106 15.59 0.38 -10.45
CA VAL A 106 15.17 -0.20 -9.17
C VAL A 106 16.20 -1.20 -8.66
N VAL A 107 16.71 -0.97 -7.46
CA VAL A 107 17.61 -1.91 -6.77
C VAL A 107 16.79 -2.76 -5.79
N ILE A 108 16.80 -4.07 -5.97
CA ILE A 108 16.11 -5.03 -5.10
C ILE A 108 17.13 -5.76 -4.23
N MET A 109 16.98 -5.64 -2.92
CA MET A 109 17.86 -6.25 -1.93
C MET A 109 17.43 -7.69 -1.65
N ALA A 110 18.10 -8.68 -2.27
CA ALA A 110 17.73 -10.10 -2.23
C ALA A 110 18.83 -11.03 -1.66
N GLY A 111 19.88 -10.48 -1.04
CA GLY A 111 21.01 -11.24 -0.51
C GLY A 111 20.76 -11.98 0.82
N GLY A 112 19.65 -11.69 1.51
CA GLY A 112 19.36 -12.20 2.84
C GLY A 112 19.00 -13.69 2.90
N LYS A 113 19.40 -14.37 4.00
CA LYS A 113 19.09 -15.79 4.24
C LYS A 113 17.61 -16.08 4.57
N GLY A 114 16.86 -15.08 5.01
CA GLY A 114 15.44 -15.22 5.32
C GLY A 114 15.14 -16.13 6.54
N THR A 115 15.99 -16.15 7.53
CA THR A 115 15.91 -17.06 8.69
C THR A 115 14.60 -17.01 9.49
N ARG A 116 13.90 -15.86 9.46
CA ARG A 116 12.58 -15.69 10.12
C ARG A 116 11.47 -16.50 9.46
N LEU A 117 11.66 -16.92 8.19
CA LEU A 117 10.70 -17.70 7.42
C LEU A 117 11.08 -19.20 7.38
N TYR A 118 11.95 -19.65 8.29
CA TYR A 118 12.22 -21.07 8.49
C TYR A 118 10.93 -21.83 8.83
N PRO A 119 10.64 -23.04 8.27
CA PRO A 119 11.54 -23.88 7.46
C PRO A 119 11.52 -23.62 5.95
N TYR A 120 10.65 -22.77 5.43
CA TYR A 120 10.50 -22.53 3.97
C TYR A 120 11.82 -22.10 3.30
N THR A 121 12.57 -21.22 3.97
CA THR A 121 13.84 -20.71 3.46
C THR A 121 14.99 -21.70 3.54
N LYS A 122 14.76 -22.88 4.10
CA LYS A 122 15.71 -23.99 4.02
C LYS A 122 15.80 -24.58 2.60
N ILE A 123 14.72 -24.51 1.85
CA ILE A 123 14.61 -25.05 0.48
C ILE A 123 14.65 -23.93 -0.54
N LEU A 124 13.78 -22.93 -0.41
CA LEU A 124 13.67 -21.79 -1.34
C LEU A 124 14.34 -20.54 -0.75
N PRO A 125 15.09 -19.76 -1.53
CA PRO A 125 15.51 -18.44 -1.08
C PRO A 125 14.28 -17.54 -0.86
N LYS A 126 14.35 -16.63 0.13
CA LYS A 126 13.24 -15.74 0.51
C LYS A 126 12.57 -15.03 -0.67
N PRO A 127 13.32 -14.49 -1.66
CA PRO A 127 12.72 -13.84 -2.84
C PRO A 127 11.80 -14.74 -3.67
N LEU A 128 12.04 -16.05 -3.67
CA LEU A 128 11.25 -17.03 -4.43
C LEU A 128 10.09 -17.65 -3.65
N ILE A 129 9.81 -17.20 -2.43
CA ILE A 129 8.62 -17.65 -1.70
C ILE A 129 7.38 -17.15 -2.45
N PRO A 130 6.45 -18.06 -2.84
CA PRO A 130 5.28 -17.67 -3.59
C PRO A 130 4.28 -16.91 -2.74
N ILE A 131 3.66 -15.89 -3.33
CA ILE A 131 2.47 -15.21 -2.83
C ILE A 131 1.40 -15.36 -3.91
N GLY A 132 0.45 -16.25 -3.70
CA GLY A 132 -0.43 -16.73 -4.75
C GLY A 132 0.34 -17.63 -5.72
N ASP A 133 0.32 -17.27 -6.99
CA ASP A 133 0.85 -18.05 -8.12
C ASP A 133 2.28 -17.69 -8.55
N ILE A 134 2.82 -16.57 -8.09
CA ILE A 134 4.17 -16.09 -8.45
C ILE A 134 5.01 -15.74 -7.21
N PRO A 135 6.35 -15.77 -7.32
CA PRO A 135 7.27 -15.35 -6.26
C PRO A 135 7.06 -13.89 -5.82
N ILE A 136 7.32 -13.63 -4.54
CA ILE A 136 7.17 -12.27 -3.98
C ILE A 136 8.03 -11.25 -4.72
N VAL A 137 9.27 -11.59 -5.08
CA VAL A 137 10.17 -10.68 -5.77
C VAL A 137 9.70 -10.33 -7.18
N GLU A 138 9.11 -11.29 -7.90
CA GLU A 138 8.52 -11.04 -9.22
C GLU A 138 7.30 -10.12 -9.10
N ARG A 139 6.47 -10.32 -8.08
CA ARG A 139 5.35 -9.44 -7.80
C ARG A 139 5.79 -8.01 -7.51
N ILE A 140 6.92 -7.84 -6.80
CA ILE A 140 7.53 -6.52 -6.56
C ILE A 140 8.00 -5.90 -7.88
N ILE A 141 8.70 -6.66 -8.73
CA ILE A 141 9.16 -6.21 -10.04
C ILE A 141 7.95 -5.76 -10.88
N ASN A 142 6.90 -6.58 -10.94
CA ASN A 142 5.69 -6.27 -11.72
C ASN A 142 5.03 -4.96 -11.26
N TYR A 143 5.03 -4.64 -9.96
CA TYR A 143 4.50 -3.36 -9.48
C TYR A 143 5.31 -2.16 -9.97
N PHE A 144 6.64 -2.26 -10.05
CA PHE A 144 7.46 -1.21 -10.64
C PHE A 144 7.34 -1.17 -12.16
N HIS A 145 7.26 -2.35 -12.78
CA HIS A 145 7.13 -2.47 -14.23
C HIS A 145 5.81 -1.88 -14.76
N GLU A 146 4.74 -1.91 -13.98
CA GLU A 146 3.50 -1.18 -14.28
C GLU A 146 3.71 0.33 -14.51
N TYR A 147 4.84 0.91 -14.08
CA TYR A 147 5.24 2.31 -14.28
C TYR A 147 6.30 2.48 -15.37
N ASN A 148 6.41 1.51 -16.29
CA ASN A 148 7.37 1.45 -17.39
C ASN A 148 8.84 1.39 -16.94
N ILE A 149 9.11 0.93 -15.72
CA ILE A 149 10.47 0.65 -15.27
C ILE A 149 10.89 -0.71 -15.79
N THR A 150 11.98 -0.76 -16.55
CA THR A 150 12.53 -1.98 -17.17
C THR A 150 13.95 -2.31 -16.70
N ASP A 151 14.58 -1.42 -15.94
CA ASP A 151 15.96 -1.55 -15.47
C ASP A 151 16.00 -1.91 -13.99
N PHE A 152 16.33 -3.17 -13.70
CA PHE A 152 16.40 -3.70 -12.33
C PHE A 152 17.81 -4.18 -12.00
N ILE A 153 18.26 -3.89 -10.79
CA ILE A 153 19.48 -4.46 -10.20
C ILE A 153 19.06 -5.31 -9.00
N MET A 154 19.46 -6.55 -8.97
CA MET A 154 19.16 -7.43 -7.86
C MET A 154 20.43 -7.85 -7.14
N THR A 155 20.58 -7.45 -5.87
CA THR A 155 21.70 -7.91 -5.05
C THR A 155 21.39 -9.30 -4.51
N VAL A 156 22.28 -10.25 -4.70
CA VAL A 156 22.05 -11.67 -4.40
C VAL A 156 23.23 -12.27 -3.64
N ASN A 157 22.93 -13.20 -2.75
CA ASN A 157 23.95 -13.99 -2.03
C ASN A 157 23.45 -15.42 -1.80
N TYR A 158 22.58 -15.63 -0.81
CA TYR A 158 22.07 -16.95 -0.46
C TYR A 158 21.23 -17.55 -1.59
N ARG A 159 21.64 -18.76 -2.05
CA ARG A 159 21.00 -19.50 -3.14
C ARG A 159 20.79 -18.69 -4.43
N LYS A 160 21.74 -17.81 -4.73
CA LYS A 160 21.71 -16.91 -5.89
C LYS A 160 21.40 -17.60 -7.21
N ASN A 161 21.92 -18.82 -7.42
CA ASN A 161 21.70 -19.56 -8.66
C ASN A 161 20.23 -19.95 -8.87
N MET A 162 19.50 -20.23 -7.79
CA MET A 162 18.06 -20.53 -7.89
C MET A 162 17.28 -19.29 -8.34
N ILE A 163 17.66 -18.10 -7.82
CA ILE A 163 17.03 -16.84 -8.21
C ILE A 163 17.31 -16.57 -9.70
N LYS A 164 18.57 -16.69 -10.10
CA LYS A 164 18.99 -16.47 -11.50
C LYS A 164 18.31 -17.45 -12.46
N SER A 165 18.25 -18.75 -12.11
CA SER A 165 17.54 -19.76 -12.91
C SER A 165 16.08 -19.43 -13.10
N TYR A 166 15.39 -19.05 -12.02
CA TYR A 166 13.98 -18.69 -12.10
C TYR A 166 13.74 -17.60 -13.15
N PHE A 167 14.47 -16.49 -13.05
CA PHE A 167 14.31 -15.37 -13.97
C PHE A 167 14.87 -15.61 -15.38
N SER A 168 15.68 -16.65 -15.58
CA SER A 168 16.13 -17.05 -16.92
C SER A 168 15.09 -17.89 -17.68
N GLU A 169 14.13 -18.48 -16.98
CA GLU A 169 13.12 -19.37 -17.55
C GLU A 169 11.79 -18.68 -17.85
N ILE A 170 11.54 -17.51 -17.24
CA ILE A 170 10.31 -16.74 -17.47
C ILE A 170 10.47 -15.78 -18.64
N ASP A 171 9.40 -15.61 -19.42
CA ASP A 171 9.30 -14.57 -20.43
C ASP A 171 9.09 -13.21 -19.77
N LYS A 172 9.92 -12.23 -20.12
CA LYS A 172 9.92 -10.90 -19.52
C LYS A 172 10.43 -9.83 -20.48
N ASP A 173 9.90 -8.64 -20.36
CA ASP A 173 10.25 -7.46 -21.15
C ASP A 173 11.04 -6.40 -20.32
N TYR A 174 11.70 -6.87 -19.26
CA TYR A 174 12.60 -6.09 -18.42
C TYR A 174 13.94 -6.81 -18.20
N GLU A 175 14.96 -6.06 -17.82
CA GLU A 175 16.29 -6.58 -17.57
C GLU A 175 16.62 -6.61 -16.07
N ILE A 176 17.38 -7.64 -15.65
CA ILE A 176 17.87 -7.78 -14.29
C ILE A 176 19.40 -7.95 -14.32
N GLU A 177 20.10 -6.94 -13.82
CA GLU A 177 21.51 -7.02 -13.48
C GLU A 177 21.65 -7.66 -12.10
N TYR A 178 22.54 -8.67 -11.97
CA TYR A 178 22.79 -9.33 -10.68
C TYR A 178 24.11 -8.87 -10.09
N VAL A 179 24.03 -8.32 -8.88
CA VAL A 179 25.19 -7.94 -8.07
C VAL A 179 25.36 -8.95 -6.94
N GLU A 180 26.46 -9.67 -6.96
CA GLU A 180 26.74 -10.73 -6.00
C GLU A 180 27.46 -10.21 -4.76
N GLU A 181 26.96 -10.58 -3.58
CA GLU A 181 27.60 -10.32 -2.31
C GLU A 181 28.43 -11.54 -1.89
N ASP A 182 29.71 -11.38 -1.58
CA ASP A 182 30.53 -12.45 -1.02
C ASP A 182 30.21 -12.73 0.45
N LYS A 183 29.76 -11.72 1.16
CA LYS A 183 29.31 -11.78 2.56
C LYS A 183 28.11 -10.85 2.77
N PRO A 184 27.24 -11.15 3.75
CA PRO A 184 26.12 -10.29 4.07
C PRO A 184 26.60 -8.87 4.45
N LEU A 185 26.16 -7.86 3.71
CA LEU A 185 26.50 -6.45 3.92
C LEU A 185 25.39 -5.66 4.62
N GLY A 186 24.36 -6.34 5.10
CA GLY A 186 23.17 -5.72 5.71
C GLY A 186 22.18 -5.22 4.68
N THR A 187 21.22 -4.41 5.13
CA THR A 187 20.06 -4.07 4.30
C THR A 187 20.40 -3.22 3.08
N ALA A 188 21.40 -2.36 3.15
CA ALA A 188 21.73 -1.45 2.03
C ALA A 188 23.23 -1.47 1.67
N GLY A 189 24.04 -2.29 2.34
CA GLY A 189 25.49 -2.28 2.14
C GLY A 189 25.91 -2.75 0.75
N SER A 190 25.15 -3.62 0.12
CA SER A 190 25.40 -4.14 -1.22
C SER A 190 25.21 -3.11 -2.34
N ILE A 191 24.55 -1.99 -2.08
CA ILE A 191 24.48 -0.87 -3.04
C ILE A 191 25.88 -0.39 -3.42
N LYS A 192 26.84 -0.45 -2.50
CA LYS A 192 28.23 -0.08 -2.75
C LYS A 192 28.96 -0.98 -3.76
N LEU A 193 28.43 -2.17 -4.01
CA LEU A 193 28.98 -3.12 -4.98
C LEU A 193 28.52 -2.83 -6.41
N ILE A 194 27.52 -1.97 -6.57
CA ILE A 194 27.00 -1.58 -7.88
C ILE A 194 28.02 -0.66 -8.53
N ASN A 195 28.67 -1.16 -9.58
CA ASN A 195 29.68 -0.38 -10.33
C ASN A 195 29.00 0.35 -11.50
N ARG A 196 28.04 1.23 -11.17
CA ARG A 196 27.29 2.01 -12.14
C ARG A 196 27.01 3.40 -11.59
N GLN A 197 27.09 4.42 -12.45
CA GLN A 197 26.62 5.77 -12.13
C GLN A 197 25.16 5.92 -12.55
N PHE A 198 24.41 6.65 -11.76
CA PHE A 198 23.00 6.89 -11.99
C PHE A 198 22.75 8.39 -12.23
N ASP A 199 22.15 8.72 -13.35
CA ASP A 199 21.81 10.10 -13.71
C ASP A 199 20.50 10.57 -13.05
N GLN A 200 19.70 9.63 -12.56
CA GLN A 200 18.43 9.87 -11.88
C GLN A 200 18.44 9.23 -10.49
N PRO A 201 17.60 9.72 -9.58
CA PRO A 201 17.31 9.01 -8.35
C PRO A 201 16.84 7.58 -8.64
N LEU A 202 17.20 6.63 -7.78
CA LEU A 202 16.80 5.24 -7.92
C LEU A 202 15.85 4.83 -6.79
N PHE A 203 15.05 3.80 -7.04
CA PHE A 203 14.33 3.13 -5.97
C PHE A 203 15.16 2.02 -5.36
N VAL A 204 15.08 1.88 -4.04
CA VAL A 204 15.66 0.74 -3.31
C VAL A 204 14.52 0.02 -2.59
N ALA A 205 14.34 -1.25 -2.90
CA ALA A 205 13.28 -2.08 -2.32
C ALA A 205 13.85 -3.34 -1.68
N ASN A 206 13.24 -3.78 -0.58
CA ASN A 206 13.47 -5.12 -0.06
C ASN A 206 12.72 -6.15 -0.92
N CYS A 207 13.24 -7.37 -1.02
CA CYS A 207 12.62 -8.44 -1.78
C CYS A 207 11.38 -9.07 -1.12
N ASP A 208 10.89 -8.51 -0.03
CA ASP A 208 9.75 -9.01 0.76
C ASP A 208 8.74 -7.92 1.15
N SER A 209 8.90 -6.72 0.65
CA SER A 209 8.03 -5.59 0.97
C SER A 209 7.16 -5.24 -0.23
N LEU A 210 5.90 -5.70 -0.21
CA LEU A 210 4.91 -5.35 -1.23
C LEU A 210 4.29 -4.01 -0.88
N ILE A 211 4.66 -2.97 -1.62
CA ILE A 211 4.17 -1.61 -1.42
C ILE A 211 3.35 -1.22 -2.64
N ARG A 212 2.06 -0.94 -2.43
CA ARG A 212 1.19 -0.35 -3.45
C ARG A 212 1.17 1.15 -3.24
N ALA A 213 1.90 1.86 -4.07
CA ALA A 213 2.00 3.31 -4.03
C ALA A 213 2.02 3.88 -5.44
N ASP A 214 1.78 5.17 -5.57
CA ASP A 214 2.04 5.91 -6.79
C ASP A 214 3.53 6.20 -6.88
N TYR A 215 4.28 5.37 -7.61
CA TYR A 215 5.73 5.53 -7.74
C TYR A 215 6.11 6.78 -8.53
N THR A 216 5.27 7.23 -9.46
CA THR A 216 5.48 8.50 -10.17
C THR A 216 5.40 9.69 -9.21
N GLU A 217 4.39 9.73 -8.33
CA GLU A 217 4.28 10.82 -7.34
C GLU A 217 5.38 10.72 -6.28
N LEU A 218 5.79 9.54 -5.84
CA LEU A 218 6.93 9.34 -4.95
C LEU A 218 8.23 9.91 -5.56
N PHE A 219 8.46 9.63 -6.83
CA PHE A 219 9.63 10.12 -7.55
C PHE A 219 9.60 11.64 -7.72
N ARG A 220 8.44 12.20 -8.11
CA ARG A 220 8.22 13.65 -8.20
C ARG A 220 8.42 14.33 -6.84
N PHE A 221 7.88 13.75 -5.77
CA PHE A 221 8.07 14.24 -4.41
C PHE A 221 9.55 14.27 -4.02
N HIS A 222 10.27 13.18 -4.26
CA HIS A 222 11.71 13.10 -3.98
C HIS A 222 12.48 14.22 -4.70
N LYS A 223 12.28 14.38 -6.01
CA LYS A 223 12.94 15.43 -6.81
C LYS A 223 12.59 16.83 -6.33
N ARG A 224 11.32 17.09 -6.06
CA ARG A 224 10.85 18.42 -5.60
C ARG A 224 11.38 18.78 -4.22
N SER A 225 11.52 17.80 -3.34
CA SER A 225 12.00 18.00 -1.97
C SER A 225 13.51 18.21 -1.88
N GLY A 226 14.27 17.87 -2.92
CA GLY A 226 15.74 17.95 -2.92
C GLY A 226 16.41 17.07 -1.87
N ASN A 227 15.74 16.04 -1.39
CA ASN A 227 16.26 15.16 -0.36
C ASN A 227 17.30 14.18 -0.94
N ALA A 228 18.34 13.88 -0.17
CA ALA A 228 19.30 12.83 -0.53
C ALA A 228 18.63 11.44 -0.44
N ILE A 229 17.71 11.24 0.50
CA ILE A 229 16.96 10.00 0.72
C ILE A 229 15.52 10.34 1.08
N THR A 230 14.57 9.64 0.47
CA THR A 230 13.14 9.66 0.84
C THR A 230 12.73 8.25 1.28
N ILE A 231 12.18 8.15 2.49
CA ILE A 231 11.77 6.86 3.06
C ILE A 231 10.24 6.73 2.93
N VAL A 232 9.79 5.62 2.35
CA VAL A 232 8.37 5.24 2.33
C VAL A 232 8.07 4.47 3.60
N SER A 233 7.10 4.94 4.37
CA SER A 233 6.66 4.30 5.61
C SER A 233 5.14 4.15 5.64
N ALA A 234 4.66 3.15 6.36
CA ALA A 234 3.25 2.96 6.64
C ALA A 234 2.97 3.16 8.13
N MET A 235 1.87 3.86 8.43
CA MET A 235 1.39 3.94 9.80
C MET A 235 0.68 2.63 10.16
N LYS A 236 1.10 1.99 11.25
CA LYS A 236 0.42 0.84 11.81
C LYS A 236 -0.17 1.23 13.17
N ASN A 237 -1.48 1.15 13.29
CA ASN A 237 -2.16 1.32 14.56
C ASN A 237 -2.35 -0.07 15.19
N ASP A 238 -1.57 -0.40 16.20
CA ASP A 238 -1.81 -1.58 17.02
C ASP A 238 -2.76 -1.17 18.17
N ILE A 239 -3.97 -1.70 18.16
CA ILE A 239 -4.92 -1.52 19.27
C ILE A 239 -4.42 -2.38 20.42
N ILE A 240 -3.87 -1.75 21.46
CA ILE A 240 -3.55 -2.42 22.70
C ILE A 240 -4.88 -2.69 23.42
N PRO A 241 -5.29 -3.97 23.65
CA PRO A 241 -6.60 -4.30 24.21
C PRO A 241 -6.71 -4.05 25.73
N TYR A 242 -5.81 -3.24 26.29
CA TYR A 242 -5.79 -2.91 27.70
C TYR A 242 -6.29 -1.49 27.93
N GLY A 243 -7.09 -1.31 29.00
CA GLY A 243 -7.54 0.02 29.41
C GLY A 243 -6.36 0.91 29.83
N VAL A 244 -6.38 2.15 29.37
CA VAL A 244 -5.48 3.20 29.89
C VAL A 244 -6.17 3.85 31.08
N VAL A 245 -5.52 3.80 32.22
CA VAL A 245 -5.97 4.55 33.41
C VAL A 245 -5.37 5.94 33.29
N TYR A 246 -6.23 6.98 33.29
CA TYR A 246 -5.85 8.38 33.32
C TYR A 246 -5.90 8.88 34.76
#